data_537a76868df2920c29753812297cc37a
#
_entry.id   537a76868df2920c29753812297cc37a
#
_cell.length_a   1.000
_cell.length_b   1.000
_cell.length_c   1.000
_cell.angle_alpha   90.00
_cell.angle_beta   90.00
_cell.angle_gamma   90.00
#
_symmetry.space_group_name_H-M   'P 1'
#
loop_
_entity.id
_entity.type
_entity.pdbx_description
1 polymer ?
#
loop_
_entity_poly.entity_id
_entity_poly.type
_entity_poly.pdbx_seq_one_letter_code
_entity_poly.pdbx_strand_id
1 'polypeptide(L)'
;AWNVNRAAKSDQEWFTNYATAYQYSGAVMGTNANESAAIARNFADYNILPPALSFLPKPTGSARFEPGSAQFNNALAKVTANPDLTQGAKFIDHSKLYHSDVNYNFRDMVKWAEIQVGGSWRKYVMDSEGTIFTDYDGPIEYKEYGAYAQLQKKWMEDRLKFTGSLRYDKSQNFDGNISPRVSFTYAAGESKRHNFRLSYQTGFRNPTTQDQYIGLDLGPFALIGTAPENLDRFQETMPVSLAGQAMGAPATVNLSG
;
A
#
# COMPACT_ATOMS: atom_id res chain seq x y z
N ALA A 1 8.97 -11.76 10.45
CA ALA A 1 8.68 -12.76 11.50
C ALA A 1 7.96 -14.00 10.94
N TRP A 2 6.94 -13.83 10.11
CA TRP A 2 6.19 -14.93 9.52
C TRP A 2 7.06 -15.89 8.70
N ASN A 3 7.80 -15.37 7.75
CA ASN A 3 8.66 -16.18 6.88
C ASN A 3 9.84 -16.83 7.62
N VAL A 4 10.34 -16.22 8.70
CA VAL A 4 11.34 -16.85 9.57
C VAL A 4 10.74 -18.07 10.30
N ASN A 5 9.49 -17.97 10.75
CA ASN A 5 8.80 -19.10 11.38
C ASN A 5 8.51 -20.23 10.38
N ARG A 6 8.16 -19.89 9.14
CA ARG A 6 7.98 -20.87 8.05
C ARG A 6 9.26 -21.63 7.71
N ALA A 7 10.43 -21.03 7.93
CA ALA A 7 11.70 -21.72 7.75
C ALA A 7 11.92 -22.83 8.80
N ALA A 8 11.27 -22.75 9.96
CA ALA A 8 11.30 -23.81 10.96
C ALA A 8 10.23 -24.89 10.72
N LYS A 9 9.05 -24.45 10.27
CA LYS A 9 7.88 -25.32 10.08
C LYS A 9 6.96 -24.71 9.03
N SER A 10 6.56 -25.48 8.04
CA SER A 10 5.58 -25.01 7.04
C SER A 10 4.22 -24.72 7.67
N ASP A 11 3.39 -23.93 6.99
CA ASP A 11 2.05 -23.61 7.47
C ASP A 11 1.20 -24.88 7.62
N GLN A 12 1.31 -25.82 6.68
CA GLN A 12 0.59 -27.08 6.74
C GLN A 12 1.00 -27.90 7.96
N GLU A 13 2.28 -28.00 8.28
CA GLU A 13 2.78 -28.69 9.46
C GLU A 13 2.31 -27.99 10.73
N TRP A 14 2.36 -26.65 10.76
CA TRP A 14 1.87 -25.86 11.88
C TRP A 14 0.39 -26.10 12.14
N PHE A 15 -0.44 -25.98 11.10
CA PHE A 15 -1.89 -26.20 11.22
C PHE A 15 -2.25 -27.62 11.58
N THR A 16 -1.54 -28.63 11.06
CA THR A 16 -1.77 -30.03 11.42
C THR A 16 -1.48 -30.26 12.91
N ASN A 17 -0.35 -29.78 13.42
CA ASN A 17 -0.01 -29.87 14.83
C ASN A 17 -1.02 -29.12 15.69
N TYR A 18 -1.40 -27.90 15.31
CA TYR A 18 -2.38 -27.08 16.03
C TYR A 18 -3.75 -27.79 16.12
N ALA A 19 -4.31 -28.23 15.01
CA ALA A 19 -5.62 -28.88 14.96
C ALA A 19 -5.64 -30.16 15.79
N THR A 20 -4.61 -30.98 15.68
CA THR A 20 -4.44 -32.20 16.46
C THR A 20 -4.47 -31.90 17.95
N ALA A 21 -3.61 -31.03 18.44
CA ALA A 21 -3.53 -30.71 19.87
C ALA A 21 -4.79 -30.00 20.38
N TYR A 22 -5.42 -29.13 19.57
CA TYR A 22 -6.66 -28.46 19.94
C TYR A 22 -7.80 -29.45 20.17
N GLN A 23 -7.99 -30.36 19.20
CA GLN A 23 -9.07 -31.35 19.27
C GLN A 23 -8.93 -32.26 20.50
N TYR A 24 -7.73 -32.79 20.72
CA TYR A 24 -7.50 -33.73 21.79
C TYR A 24 -7.41 -33.10 23.19
N SER A 25 -6.98 -31.83 23.31
CA SER A 25 -6.99 -31.16 24.61
C SER A 25 -8.39 -31.00 25.19
N GLY A 26 -9.37 -30.62 24.38
CA GLY A 26 -10.77 -30.55 24.78
C GLY A 26 -11.33 -31.94 25.11
N ALA A 27 -11.06 -32.93 24.24
CA ALA A 27 -11.64 -34.29 24.38
C ALA A 27 -11.05 -35.09 25.56
N VAL A 28 -9.75 -34.96 25.83
CA VAL A 28 -9.03 -35.77 26.83
C VAL A 28 -8.89 -35.06 28.17
N MET A 29 -8.63 -33.73 28.12
CA MET A 29 -8.37 -32.95 29.34
C MET A 29 -9.57 -32.14 29.81
N GLY A 30 -10.66 -32.08 29.03
CA GLY A 30 -11.84 -31.29 29.36
C GLY A 30 -11.57 -29.77 29.37
N THR A 31 -10.57 -29.32 28.65
CA THR A 31 -10.18 -27.89 28.58
C THR A 31 -11.21 -27.07 27.80
N ASN A 32 -11.41 -25.82 28.21
CA ASN A 32 -12.19 -24.85 27.43
C ASN A 32 -11.47 -24.44 26.16
N ALA A 33 -12.16 -23.69 25.28
CA ALA A 33 -11.62 -23.27 24.00
C ALA A 33 -10.29 -22.46 24.10
N ASN A 34 -10.16 -21.58 25.09
CA ASN A 34 -8.96 -20.77 25.27
C ASN A 34 -7.76 -21.60 25.77
N GLU A 35 -8.01 -22.51 26.69
CA GLU A 35 -6.98 -23.45 27.20
C GLU A 35 -6.55 -24.40 26.09
N SER A 36 -7.49 -24.95 25.32
CA SER A 36 -7.19 -25.81 24.17
C SER A 36 -6.36 -25.07 23.12
N ALA A 37 -6.70 -23.79 22.84
CA ALA A 37 -5.92 -22.96 21.92
C ALA A 37 -4.50 -22.67 22.43
N ALA A 38 -4.30 -22.47 23.71
CA ALA A 38 -2.97 -22.27 24.31
C ALA A 38 -2.10 -23.52 24.18
N ILE A 39 -2.67 -24.69 24.50
CA ILE A 39 -1.98 -25.99 24.35
C ILE A 39 -1.63 -26.24 22.89
N ALA A 40 -2.59 -26.01 21.99
CA ALA A 40 -2.43 -26.19 20.55
C ALA A 40 -1.31 -25.28 19.99
N ARG A 41 -1.24 -24.01 20.42
CA ARG A 41 -0.15 -23.09 20.03
C ARG A 41 1.22 -23.59 20.53
N ASN A 42 1.31 -24.02 21.78
CA ASN A 42 2.57 -24.55 22.33
C ASN A 42 3.06 -25.77 21.53
N PHE A 43 2.14 -26.64 21.12
CA PHE A 43 2.50 -27.78 20.29
C PHE A 43 2.87 -27.36 18.87
N ALA A 44 2.10 -26.46 18.26
CA ALA A 44 2.37 -25.99 16.92
C ALA A 44 3.66 -25.17 16.82
N ASP A 45 3.94 -24.29 17.79
CA ASP A 45 5.13 -23.45 17.78
C ASP A 45 6.37 -24.20 18.30
N TYR A 46 6.27 -24.89 19.45
CA TYR A 46 7.43 -25.37 20.21
C TYR A 46 7.53 -26.89 20.30
N ASN A 47 6.61 -27.63 19.73
CA ASN A 47 6.54 -29.10 19.84
C ASN A 47 6.35 -29.59 21.27
N ILE A 48 5.70 -28.78 22.12
CA ILE A 48 5.51 -29.07 23.55
C ILE A 48 4.05 -29.48 23.79
N LEU A 49 3.85 -30.65 24.39
CA LEU A 49 2.56 -31.16 24.83
C LEU A 49 2.53 -31.40 26.33
N PRO A 50 1.36 -31.23 26.99
CA PRO A 50 1.13 -31.72 28.32
C PRO A 50 1.33 -33.25 28.41
N PRO A 51 1.77 -33.81 29.55
CA PRO A 51 1.90 -35.26 29.72
C PRO A 51 0.65 -36.06 29.36
N ALA A 52 -0.54 -35.53 29.64
CA ALA A 52 -1.82 -36.16 29.32
C ALA A 52 -2.04 -36.39 27.81
N LEU A 53 -1.34 -35.62 26.94
CA LEU A 53 -1.42 -35.75 25.49
C LEU A 53 -0.17 -36.37 24.87
N SER A 54 0.70 -37.02 25.67
CA SER A 54 1.94 -37.64 25.21
C SER A 54 1.74 -38.82 24.26
N PHE A 55 0.53 -39.36 24.15
CA PHE A 55 0.16 -40.41 23.19
C PHE A 55 -0.06 -39.90 21.77
N LEU A 56 -0.16 -38.58 21.58
CA LEU A 56 -0.31 -37.98 20.23
C LEU A 56 0.92 -38.25 19.38
N PRO A 57 0.75 -38.27 18.04
CA PRO A 57 1.87 -38.39 17.13
C PRO A 57 2.93 -37.34 17.40
N LYS A 58 4.20 -37.68 17.14
CA LYS A 58 5.29 -36.71 17.21
C LYS A 58 4.96 -35.53 16.29
N PRO A 59 5.30 -34.29 16.69
CA PRO A 59 5.06 -33.12 15.87
C PRO A 59 5.82 -33.19 14.57
N THR A 60 5.20 -32.74 13.51
CA THR A 60 5.87 -32.53 12.21
C THR A 60 6.55 -31.17 12.22
N GLY A 61 7.70 -31.07 11.54
CA GLY A 61 8.50 -29.88 11.47
C GLY A 61 9.32 -29.57 12.75
N SER A 62 10.18 -28.61 12.68
CA SER A 62 11.02 -28.15 13.79
C SER A 62 10.24 -27.24 14.74
N ALA A 63 10.69 -27.14 15.97
CA ALA A 63 10.25 -26.09 16.88
C ALA A 63 10.59 -24.70 16.31
N ARG A 64 9.80 -23.71 16.67
CA ARG A 64 10.02 -22.31 16.28
C ARG A 64 11.44 -21.88 16.69
N PHE A 65 12.12 -21.17 15.81
CA PHE A 65 13.45 -20.65 16.11
C PHE A 65 13.37 -19.52 17.12
N GLU A 66 14.13 -19.64 18.20
CA GLU A 66 14.20 -18.61 19.24
C GLU A 66 14.96 -17.37 18.73
N PRO A 67 14.41 -16.17 18.92
CA PRO A 67 15.08 -14.92 18.55
C PRO A 67 16.50 -14.85 19.15
N GLY A 68 17.48 -14.52 18.29
CA GLY A 68 18.89 -14.46 18.68
C GLY A 68 19.67 -15.79 18.59
N SER A 69 18.97 -16.92 18.36
CA SER A 69 19.66 -18.18 18.07
C SER A 69 20.35 -18.16 16.71
N ALA A 70 21.33 -19.03 16.49
CA ALA A 70 22.00 -19.16 15.20
C ALA A 70 21.02 -19.55 14.08
N GLN A 71 20.06 -20.45 14.37
CA GLN A 71 19.04 -20.86 13.44
C GLN A 71 18.12 -19.69 13.04
N PHE A 72 17.68 -18.90 14.04
CA PHE A 72 16.87 -17.70 13.79
C PHE A 72 17.61 -16.68 12.91
N ASN A 73 18.86 -16.36 13.28
CA ASN A 73 19.66 -15.38 12.55
C ASN A 73 19.94 -15.83 11.10
N ASN A 74 20.22 -17.12 10.88
CA ASN A 74 20.41 -17.68 9.55
C ASN A 74 19.13 -17.65 8.72
N ALA A 75 17.97 -17.99 9.32
CA ALA A 75 16.68 -17.93 8.65
C ALA A 75 16.30 -16.47 8.34
N LEU A 76 16.52 -15.56 9.28
CA LEU A 76 16.28 -14.12 9.09
C LEU A 76 17.11 -13.57 7.92
N ALA A 77 18.40 -13.89 7.88
CA ALA A 77 19.29 -13.46 6.80
C ALA A 77 18.82 -13.95 5.42
N LYS A 78 18.36 -15.20 5.32
CA LYS A 78 17.79 -15.75 4.08
C LYS A 78 16.48 -15.04 3.68
N VAL A 79 15.56 -14.87 4.63
CA VAL A 79 14.27 -14.23 4.40
C VAL A 79 14.45 -12.77 3.98
N THR A 80 15.33 -12.03 4.65
CA THR A 80 15.58 -10.61 4.31
C THR A 80 16.37 -10.41 3.00
N ALA A 81 17.00 -11.45 2.49
CA ALA A 81 17.68 -11.42 1.19
C ALA A 81 16.80 -11.86 0.02
N ASN A 82 15.66 -12.49 0.26
CA ASN A 82 14.78 -13.02 -0.76
C ASN A 82 13.69 -12.00 -1.14
N PRO A 83 13.61 -11.56 -2.41
CA PRO A 83 12.58 -10.63 -2.88
C PRO A 83 11.21 -11.28 -3.13
N ASP A 84 11.12 -12.60 -3.23
CA ASP A 84 9.84 -13.32 -3.31
C ASP A 84 9.11 -13.21 -1.98
N LEU A 85 8.08 -12.36 -1.92
CA LEU A 85 7.35 -12.06 -0.68
C LEU A 85 6.51 -13.22 -0.15
N THR A 86 6.29 -14.26 -0.95
CA THR A 86 5.66 -15.49 -0.48
C THR A 86 6.59 -16.28 0.45
N GLN A 87 7.89 -16.11 0.31
CA GLN A 87 8.94 -16.80 1.06
C GLN A 87 9.95 -15.86 1.72
N GLY A 88 10.05 -14.63 1.23
CA GLY A 88 11.01 -13.62 1.64
C GLY A 88 10.35 -12.37 2.25
N ALA A 89 11.16 -11.35 2.44
CA ALA A 89 10.74 -10.05 2.94
C ALA A 89 11.63 -8.90 2.44
N LYS A 90 12.32 -9.11 1.30
CA LYS A 90 13.16 -8.07 0.71
C LYS A 90 12.30 -7.21 -0.22
N PHE A 91 11.99 -6.01 0.25
CA PHE A 91 11.45 -4.96 -0.61
C PHE A 91 12.61 -4.21 -1.29
N ILE A 92 12.47 -4.00 -2.58
CA ILE A 92 13.41 -3.21 -3.39
C ILE A 92 12.66 -1.95 -3.81
N ASP A 93 13.28 -0.78 -3.64
CA ASP A 93 12.72 0.48 -4.11
C ASP A 93 13.85 1.42 -4.52
N HIS A 94 13.99 1.60 -5.82
CA HIS A 94 14.92 2.53 -6.48
C HIS A 94 14.15 3.66 -7.17
N SER A 95 12.88 3.86 -6.81
CA SER A 95 11.99 4.84 -7.43
C SER A 95 12.54 6.26 -7.30
N LYS A 96 12.25 7.07 -8.32
CA LYS A 96 12.72 8.45 -8.41
C LYS A 96 11.55 9.38 -8.68
N LEU A 97 11.58 10.55 -8.06
CA LEU A 97 10.69 11.66 -8.36
C LEU A 97 11.47 12.83 -8.91
N TYR A 98 11.14 13.25 -10.12
CA TYR A 98 11.59 14.52 -10.69
C TYR A 98 10.45 15.51 -10.56
N HIS A 99 10.72 16.66 -9.95
CA HIS A 99 9.73 17.67 -9.70
C HIS A 99 10.29 19.04 -10.10
N SER A 100 9.48 19.82 -10.80
CA SER A 100 9.79 21.20 -11.15
C SER A 100 8.55 22.06 -10.93
N ASP A 101 8.73 23.15 -10.20
CA ASP A 101 7.72 24.19 -9.98
C ASP A 101 8.25 25.53 -10.46
N VAL A 102 7.37 26.27 -11.08
CA VAL A 102 7.63 27.68 -11.41
C VAL A 102 6.43 28.50 -11.01
N ASN A 103 6.65 29.63 -10.39
CA ASN A 103 5.61 30.62 -10.13
C ASN A 103 6.15 32.03 -10.36
N TYR A 104 5.26 32.89 -10.79
CA TYR A 104 5.57 34.31 -11.03
C TYR A 104 4.45 35.21 -10.51
N ASN A 105 4.82 36.24 -9.78
CA ASN A 105 3.91 37.25 -9.27
C ASN A 105 4.10 38.57 -10.03
N PHE A 106 3.03 39.02 -10.70
CA PHE A 106 3.01 40.24 -11.50
C PHE A 106 2.82 41.54 -10.69
N ARG A 107 2.99 41.49 -9.39
CA ARG A 107 2.76 42.59 -8.47
C ARG A 107 3.44 43.92 -8.88
N ASP A 108 4.63 43.85 -9.44
CA ASP A 108 5.37 45.04 -9.86
C ASP A 108 4.92 45.60 -11.20
N MET A 109 4.30 44.75 -12.02
CA MET A 109 3.82 45.10 -13.36
C MET A 109 2.36 45.53 -13.35
N VAL A 110 1.51 44.89 -12.50
CA VAL A 110 0.08 45.12 -12.44
C VAL A 110 -0.26 45.81 -11.10
N LYS A 111 -0.63 47.08 -11.16
CA LYS A 111 -0.88 47.88 -9.94
C LYS A 111 -2.32 47.78 -9.41
N TRP A 112 -3.29 47.37 -10.23
CA TRP A 112 -4.71 47.31 -9.85
C TRP A 112 -5.15 46.04 -9.13
N ALA A 113 -4.35 44.99 -9.24
CA ALA A 113 -4.55 43.70 -8.57
C ALA A 113 -3.23 42.95 -8.44
N GLU A 114 -3.16 42.02 -7.52
CA GLU A 114 -2.05 41.07 -7.42
C GLU A 114 -2.41 39.83 -8.25
N ILE A 115 -1.63 39.56 -9.29
CA ILE A 115 -1.80 38.41 -10.17
C ILE A 115 -0.61 37.50 -10.00
N GLN A 116 -0.87 36.22 -9.75
CA GLN A 116 0.13 35.18 -9.67
C GLN A 116 -0.24 34.04 -10.60
N VAL A 117 0.74 33.55 -11.35
CA VAL A 117 0.62 32.35 -12.19
C VAL A 117 1.70 31.37 -11.81
N GLY A 118 1.42 30.10 -12.02
CA GLY A 118 2.41 29.07 -11.77
C GLY A 118 2.12 27.80 -12.53
N GLY A 119 3.14 26.97 -12.66
CA GLY A 119 3.06 25.66 -13.26
C GLY A 119 3.91 24.67 -12.52
N SER A 120 3.52 23.41 -12.55
CA SER A 120 4.25 22.30 -11.97
C SER A 120 4.32 21.12 -12.94
N TRP A 121 5.43 20.43 -12.89
CA TRP A 121 5.65 19.19 -13.62
C TRP A 121 6.26 18.16 -12.68
N ARG A 122 5.75 16.92 -12.74
CA ARG A 122 6.27 15.80 -12.00
C ARG A 122 6.42 14.61 -12.91
N LYS A 123 7.51 13.87 -12.71
CA LYS A 123 7.76 12.59 -13.33
C LYS A 123 8.16 11.61 -12.23
N TYR A 124 7.35 10.60 -12.05
CA TYR A 124 7.66 9.46 -11.19
C TYR A 124 8.29 8.38 -12.07
N VAL A 125 9.33 7.77 -11.58
CA VAL A 125 9.94 6.57 -12.15
C VAL A 125 9.88 5.53 -11.04
N MET A 126 8.91 4.64 -11.10
CA MET A 126 8.71 3.56 -10.14
C MET A 126 9.59 2.39 -10.54
N ASP A 127 10.47 1.95 -9.64
CA ASP A 127 11.49 0.95 -9.88
C ASP A 127 11.66 0.10 -8.61
N SER A 128 10.95 -1.02 -8.58
CA SER A 128 10.91 -1.93 -7.43
C SER A 128 11.32 -3.36 -7.78
N GLU A 129 11.72 -3.61 -9.02
CA GLU A 129 12.02 -4.95 -9.54
C GLU A 129 10.85 -5.94 -9.28
N GLY A 130 9.60 -5.45 -9.39
CA GLY A 130 8.41 -6.26 -9.16
C GLY A 130 8.07 -6.55 -7.69
N THR A 131 8.81 -5.99 -6.72
CA THR A 131 8.54 -6.27 -5.30
C THR A 131 7.43 -5.40 -4.68
N ILE A 132 7.10 -4.28 -5.30
CA ILE A 132 6.08 -3.34 -4.81
C ILE A 132 5.12 -2.96 -5.94
N PHE A 133 5.66 -2.64 -7.11
CA PHE A 133 4.90 -2.22 -8.29
C PHE A 133 4.87 -3.32 -9.35
N THR A 134 3.99 -3.16 -10.34
CA THR A 134 3.90 -4.05 -11.50
C THR A 134 5.00 -3.79 -12.54
N ASP A 135 6.20 -3.49 -12.09
CA ASP A 135 7.37 -3.12 -12.90
C ASP A 135 8.28 -4.32 -13.24
N TYR A 136 7.65 -5.48 -13.50
CA TYR A 136 8.36 -6.75 -13.82
C TYR A 136 9.25 -6.66 -15.06
N ASP A 137 8.84 -5.86 -16.05
CA ASP A 137 9.57 -5.67 -17.31
C ASP A 137 10.46 -4.40 -17.31
N GLY A 138 10.58 -3.75 -16.17
CA GLY A 138 11.37 -2.52 -15.97
C GLY A 138 10.58 -1.35 -15.41
N PRO A 139 11.25 -0.23 -15.13
CA PRO A 139 10.67 0.91 -14.43
C PRO A 139 9.44 1.50 -15.13
N ILE A 140 8.42 1.85 -14.36
CA ILE A 140 7.19 2.49 -14.83
C ILE A 140 7.30 3.99 -14.71
N GLU A 141 7.09 4.71 -15.81
CA GLU A 141 7.06 6.17 -15.82
C GLU A 141 5.63 6.69 -15.74
N TYR A 142 5.43 7.67 -14.86
CA TYR A 142 4.15 8.36 -14.70
C TYR A 142 4.36 9.86 -14.61
N LYS A 143 3.54 10.65 -15.31
CA LYS A 143 3.71 12.09 -15.44
C LYS A 143 2.47 12.86 -15.02
N GLU A 144 2.70 13.99 -14.36
CA GLU A 144 1.67 14.94 -13.95
C GLU A 144 2.05 16.36 -14.33
N TYR A 145 1.07 17.15 -14.68
CA TYR A 145 1.20 18.57 -15.02
C TYR A 145 0.16 19.37 -14.26
N GLY A 146 0.54 20.53 -13.79
CA GLY A 146 -0.38 21.46 -13.16
C GLY A 146 -0.09 22.88 -13.60
N ALA A 147 -1.13 23.70 -13.76
CA ALA A 147 -1.01 25.12 -13.97
C ALA A 147 -2.07 25.85 -13.17
N TYR A 148 -1.76 27.03 -12.67
CA TYR A 148 -2.74 27.84 -11.96
C TYR A 148 -2.56 29.34 -12.23
N ALA A 149 -3.65 30.06 -12.10
CA ALA A 149 -3.68 31.51 -12.05
C ALA A 149 -4.48 31.96 -10.83
N GLN A 150 -3.99 32.93 -10.13
CA GLN A 150 -4.64 33.55 -8.96
C GLN A 150 -4.67 35.06 -9.15
N LEU A 151 -5.81 35.66 -8.81
CA LEU A 151 -6.00 37.08 -8.73
C LEU A 151 -6.45 37.46 -7.31
N GLN A 152 -5.79 38.44 -6.73
CA GLN A 152 -6.19 39.03 -5.45
C GLN A 152 -6.36 40.53 -5.62
N LYS A 153 -7.49 41.03 -5.16
CA LYS A 153 -7.77 42.47 -5.16
C LYS A 153 -8.31 42.90 -3.81
N LYS A 154 -7.92 44.11 -3.40
CA LYS A 154 -8.38 44.74 -2.18
C LYS A 154 -9.10 46.05 -2.52
N TRP A 155 -10.11 46.37 -1.75
CA TRP A 155 -10.91 47.59 -1.84
C TRP A 155 -11.20 48.16 -0.44
N MET A 156 -11.73 49.38 -0.37
CA MET A 156 -12.20 50.02 0.88
C MET A 156 -11.10 50.07 1.93
N GLU A 157 -9.91 50.59 1.57
CA GLU A 157 -8.76 50.68 2.47
C GLU A 157 -8.37 49.32 3.06
N ASP A 158 -8.30 48.31 2.21
CA ASP A 158 -8.00 46.91 2.56
C ASP A 158 -9.06 46.22 3.44
N ARG A 159 -10.24 46.80 3.61
CA ARG A 159 -11.34 46.17 4.38
C ARG A 159 -11.98 45.00 3.63
N LEU A 160 -12.14 45.13 2.31
CA LEU A 160 -12.67 44.07 1.47
C LEU A 160 -11.56 43.46 0.59
N LYS A 161 -11.30 42.17 0.76
CA LYS A 161 -10.33 41.40 -0.01
C LYS A 161 -11.05 40.30 -0.78
N PHE A 162 -10.83 40.26 -2.07
CA PHE A 162 -11.22 39.18 -2.95
C PHE A 162 -9.99 38.35 -3.33
N THR A 163 -10.13 37.05 -3.37
CA THR A 163 -9.13 36.14 -3.93
C THR A 163 -9.86 35.13 -4.80
N GLY A 164 -9.53 35.11 -6.09
CA GLY A 164 -10.01 34.11 -7.04
C GLY A 164 -8.83 33.33 -7.58
N SER A 165 -8.93 32.02 -7.70
CA SER A 165 -7.94 31.21 -8.38
C SER A 165 -8.58 30.10 -9.21
N LEU A 166 -7.90 29.75 -10.27
CA LEU A 166 -8.24 28.66 -11.15
C LEU A 166 -7.01 27.78 -11.31
N ARG A 167 -7.16 26.49 -11.05
CA ARG A 167 -6.10 25.51 -11.19
C ARG A 167 -6.55 24.44 -12.18
N TYR A 168 -5.66 24.07 -13.08
CA TYR A 168 -5.78 22.94 -13.97
C TYR A 168 -4.73 21.89 -13.61
N ASP A 169 -5.14 20.65 -13.43
CA ASP A 169 -4.27 19.51 -13.19
C ASP A 169 -4.58 18.41 -14.19
N LYS A 170 -3.54 17.85 -14.78
CA LYS A 170 -3.59 16.71 -15.70
C LYS A 170 -2.56 15.69 -15.29
N SER A 171 -2.98 14.46 -15.17
CA SER A 171 -2.11 13.30 -14.96
C SER A 171 -2.20 12.32 -16.13
N GLN A 172 -1.27 11.41 -16.22
CA GLN A 172 -1.15 10.52 -17.39
C GLN A 172 -2.41 9.69 -17.61
N ASN A 173 -2.97 9.09 -16.55
CA ASN A 173 -4.06 8.12 -16.62
C ASN A 173 -5.45 8.73 -16.41
N PHE A 174 -5.55 10.02 -16.08
CA PHE A 174 -6.83 10.68 -15.78
C PHE A 174 -7.01 11.92 -16.63
N ASP A 175 -8.27 12.24 -16.91
CA ASP A 175 -8.61 13.48 -17.59
C ASP A 175 -8.21 14.71 -16.79
N GLY A 176 -7.97 15.81 -17.51
CA GLY A 176 -7.64 17.08 -16.89
C GLY A 176 -8.81 17.62 -16.06
N ASN A 177 -8.50 18.15 -14.89
CA ASN A 177 -9.49 18.69 -13.96
C ASN A 177 -9.23 20.17 -13.70
N ILE A 178 -10.32 20.96 -13.63
CA ILE A 178 -10.28 22.37 -13.29
C ILE A 178 -10.86 22.57 -11.90
N SER A 179 -10.09 23.19 -11.02
CA SER A 179 -10.46 23.48 -9.64
C SER A 179 -10.54 24.98 -9.39
N PRO A 180 -11.75 25.60 -9.47
CA PRO A 180 -11.96 26.97 -9.09
C PRO A 180 -12.00 27.16 -7.56
N ARG A 181 -11.50 28.33 -7.14
CA ARG A 181 -11.60 28.78 -5.76
C ARG A 181 -11.89 30.27 -5.74
N VAL A 182 -12.85 30.67 -4.93
CA VAL A 182 -13.22 32.07 -4.70
C VAL A 182 -13.32 32.31 -3.18
N SER A 183 -12.80 33.45 -2.74
CA SER A 183 -12.87 33.85 -1.33
C SER A 183 -13.03 35.35 -1.21
N PHE A 184 -13.95 35.76 -0.34
CA PHE A 184 -14.14 37.14 0.11
C PHE A 184 -13.82 37.23 1.60
N THR A 185 -13.08 38.26 1.98
CA THR A 185 -12.83 38.57 3.38
C THR A 185 -13.18 40.05 3.63
N TYR A 186 -13.99 40.32 4.66
CA TYR A 186 -14.38 41.68 5.04
C TYR A 186 -14.03 41.96 6.48
N ALA A 187 -13.27 43.03 6.71
CA ALA A 187 -12.88 43.50 8.02
C ALA A 187 -13.82 44.65 8.45
N ALA A 188 -14.71 44.36 9.39
CA ALA A 188 -15.71 45.29 9.89
C ALA A 188 -15.29 46.01 11.20
N GLY A 189 -15.96 47.10 11.50
CA GLY A 189 -15.70 47.95 12.68
C GLY A 189 -14.61 49.00 12.41
N GLU A 190 -14.59 50.07 13.21
CA GLU A 190 -13.62 51.16 13.06
C GLU A 190 -12.17 50.66 13.15
N SER A 191 -11.88 49.78 14.07
CA SER A 191 -10.56 49.17 14.31
C SER A 191 -10.32 47.86 13.57
N LYS A 192 -11.15 47.48 12.57
CA LYS A 192 -11.06 46.24 11.78
C LYS A 192 -11.01 44.97 12.65
N ARG A 193 -11.67 44.95 13.79
CA ARG A 193 -11.61 43.85 14.76
C ARG A 193 -12.42 42.61 14.36
N HIS A 194 -13.44 42.79 13.53
CA HIS A 194 -14.32 41.70 13.12
C HIS A 194 -13.99 41.27 11.68
N ASN A 195 -13.63 40.01 11.48
CA ASN A 195 -13.28 39.48 10.18
C ASN A 195 -14.33 38.43 9.75
N PHE A 196 -15.04 38.73 8.68
CA PHE A 196 -15.97 37.81 8.03
C PHE A 196 -15.31 37.23 6.79
N ARG A 197 -15.39 35.90 6.62
CA ARG A 197 -14.86 35.21 5.46
C ARG A 197 -15.91 34.31 4.87
N LEU A 198 -16.10 34.43 3.55
CA LEU A 198 -16.87 33.52 2.73
C LEU A 198 -15.92 32.91 1.70
N SER A 199 -15.96 31.60 1.52
CA SER A 199 -15.16 30.93 0.50
C SER A 199 -15.91 29.76 -0.11
N TYR A 200 -15.72 29.59 -1.42
CA TYR A 200 -16.17 28.45 -2.20
C TYR A 200 -14.99 27.88 -2.97
N GLN A 201 -14.85 26.58 -2.96
CA GLN A 201 -13.82 25.89 -3.72
C GLN A 201 -14.30 24.49 -4.11
N THR A 202 -13.85 24.03 -5.25
CA THR A 202 -13.92 22.63 -5.62
C THR A 202 -12.57 21.99 -5.44
N GLY A 203 -12.55 20.67 -5.26
CA GLY A 203 -11.33 19.89 -5.17
C GLY A 203 -11.58 18.50 -5.73
N PHE A 204 -10.53 17.89 -6.21
CA PHE A 204 -10.52 16.50 -6.63
C PHE A 204 -9.21 15.85 -6.14
N ARG A 205 -9.16 14.55 -6.17
CA ARG A 205 -7.97 13.78 -5.85
C ARG A 205 -7.87 12.61 -6.82
N ASN A 206 -6.76 12.54 -7.51
CA ASN A 206 -6.40 11.33 -8.24
C ASN A 206 -5.85 10.28 -7.25
N PRO A 207 -6.03 9.00 -7.55
CA PRO A 207 -5.31 7.93 -6.85
C PRO A 207 -3.79 8.17 -6.89
N THR A 208 -3.09 7.79 -5.85
CA THR A 208 -1.63 7.91 -5.80
C THR A 208 -0.98 6.97 -6.81
N THR A 209 0.30 7.16 -7.11
CA THR A 209 1.04 6.23 -7.96
C THR A 209 1.05 4.81 -7.39
N GLN A 210 1.08 4.68 -6.06
CA GLN A 210 0.97 3.38 -5.40
C GLN A 210 -0.41 2.75 -5.60
N ASP A 211 -1.50 3.51 -5.44
CA ASP A 211 -2.86 3.00 -5.67
C ASP A 211 -3.06 2.54 -7.11
N GLN A 212 -2.35 3.16 -8.05
CA GLN A 212 -2.45 2.85 -9.47
C GLN A 212 -1.60 1.65 -9.89
N TYR A 213 -0.38 1.51 -9.37
CA TYR A 213 0.64 0.60 -9.90
C TYR A 213 1.12 -0.45 -8.89
N ILE A 214 0.52 -0.56 -7.70
CA ILE A 214 0.86 -1.62 -6.77
C ILE A 214 0.67 -2.99 -7.42
N GLY A 215 1.63 -3.89 -7.24
CA GLY A 215 1.62 -5.26 -7.70
C GLY A 215 2.23 -6.16 -6.64
N LEU A 216 1.58 -6.24 -5.48
CA LEU A 216 2.13 -6.90 -4.30
C LEU A 216 1.49 -8.27 -4.12
N ASP A 217 2.23 -9.32 -4.43
CA ASP A 217 1.84 -10.70 -4.14
C ASP A 217 2.24 -11.08 -2.71
N LEU A 218 1.25 -11.46 -1.90
CA LEU A 218 1.43 -11.89 -0.51
C LEU A 218 1.20 -13.39 -0.33
N GLY A 219 1.02 -14.13 -1.43
CA GLY A 219 0.78 -15.55 -1.48
C GLY A 219 -0.71 -15.92 -1.39
N PRO A 220 -1.43 -15.66 -0.27
CA PRO A 220 -2.87 -15.93 -0.20
C PRO A 220 -3.73 -14.99 -1.05
N PHE A 221 -3.23 -13.81 -1.37
CA PHE A 221 -3.88 -12.81 -2.21
C PHE A 221 -2.83 -11.83 -2.77
N ALA A 222 -3.16 -11.24 -3.91
CA ALA A 222 -2.38 -10.17 -4.52
C ALA A 222 -3.13 -8.85 -4.45
N LEU A 223 -2.39 -7.76 -4.25
CA LEU A 223 -2.89 -6.40 -4.36
C LEU A 223 -2.49 -5.86 -5.73
N ILE A 224 -3.48 -5.56 -6.56
CA ILE A 224 -3.26 -5.04 -7.92
C ILE A 224 -3.81 -3.62 -7.99
N GLY A 225 -2.98 -2.69 -8.44
CA GLY A 225 -3.36 -1.29 -8.60
C GLY A 225 -4.33 -1.08 -9.78
N THR A 226 -4.96 0.10 -9.78
CA THR A 226 -6.06 0.44 -10.71
C THR A 226 -5.60 0.95 -12.08
N ALA A 227 -4.29 1.00 -12.36
CA ALA A 227 -3.80 1.42 -13.68
C ALA A 227 -4.25 0.42 -14.75
N PRO A 228 -4.76 0.90 -15.93
CA PRO A 228 -5.24 0.01 -16.98
C PRO A 228 -4.19 -1.01 -17.44
N GLU A 229 -2.92 -0.59 -17.46
CA GLU A 229 -1.80 -1.43 -17.89
C GLU A 229 -1.49 -2.58 -16.92
N ASN A 230 -2.00 -2.52 -15.69
CA ASN A 230 -1.79 -3.60 -14.72
C ASN A 230 -2.50 -4.89 -15.11
N LEU A 231 -3.59 -4.80 -15.87
CA LEU A 231 -4.30 -5.96 -16.41
C LEU A 231 -3.39 -6.81 -17.32
N ASP A 232 -2.49 -6.17 -18.05
CA ASP A 232 -1.55 -6.83 -18.94
C ASP A 232 -0.22 -7.22 -18.25
N ARG A 233 0.13 -6.51 -17.19
CA ARG A 233 1.41 -6.71 -16.48
C ARG A 233 1.33 -7.76 -15.39
N PHE A 234 0.23 -7.82 -14.63
CA PHE A 234 0.07 -8.83 -13.59
C PHE A 234 -0.37 -10.15 -14.20
N GLN A 235 0.47 -11.16 -14.06
CA GLN A 235 0.20 -12.52 -14.51
C GLN A 235 0.48 -13.48 -13.36
N GLU A 236 -0.48 -14.31 -13.05
CA GLU A 236 -0.32 -15.38 -12.07
C GLU A 236 -0.60 -16.74 -12.71
N THR A 237 0.30 -17.68 -12.46
CA THR A 237 0.13 -19.06 -12.91
C THR A 237 -0.45 -19.90 -11.79
N MET A 238 -1.70 -20.33 -11.95
CA MET A 238 -2.42 -21.12 -10.97
C MET A 238 -2.42 -22.62 -11.37
N PRO A 239 -2.15 -23.52 -10.41
CA PRO A 239 -2.31 -24.95 -10.66
C PRO A 239 -3.79 -25.32 -10.78
N VAL A 240 -4.13 -26.07 -11.81
CA VAL A 240 -5.47 -26.62 -11.98
C VAL A 240 -5.61 -27.87 -11.13
N SER A 241 -6.77 -28.03 -10.47
CA SER A 241 -7.04 -29.19 -9.66
C SER A 241 -6.94 -30.51 -10.47
N LEU A 242 -6.59 -31.61 -9.80
CA LEU A 242 -6.51 -32.93 -10.44
C LEU A 242 -7.82 -33.33 -11.14
N ALA A 243 -8.98 -32.93 -10.57
CA ALA A 243 -10.27 -33.16 -11.19
C ALA A 243 -10.44 -32.37 -12.49
N GLY A 244 -10.02 -31.11 -12.53
CA GLY A 244 -10.03 -30.29 -13.74
C GLY A 244 -9.10 -30.85 -14.81
N GLN A 245 -7.90 -31.30 -14.43
CA GLN A 245 -6.96 -31.96 -15.38
C GLN A 245 -7.53 -33.24 -15.92
N ALA A 246 -8.21 -34.06 -15.11
CA ALA A 246 -8.90 -35.26 -15.56
C ALA A 246 -10.05 -34.97 -16.55
N MET A 247 -10.59 -33.76 -16.55
CA MET A 247 -11.57 -33.27 -17.52
C MET A 247 -10.95 -32.61 -18.75
N GLY A 248 -9.63 -32.68 -18.91
CA GLY A 248 -8.89 -32.18 -20.07
C GLY A 248 -8.36 -30.72 -19.93
N ALA A 249 -8.43 -30.13 -18.75
CA ALA A 249 -7.81 -28.83 -18.52
C ALA A 249 -6.27 -28.97 -18.45
N PRO A 250 -5.49 -27.93 -18.81
CA PRO A 250 -4.05 -27.93 -18.64
C PRO A 250 -3.65 -27.99 -17.15
N ALA A 251 -2.43 -28.43 -16.87
CA ALA A 251 -1.94 -28.53 -15.48
C ALA A 251 -1.89 -27.19 -14.75
N THR A 252 -1.71 -26.12 -15.49
CA THR A 252 -1.70 -24.73 -14.99
C THR A 252 -2.50 -23.83 -15.92
N VAL A 253 -3.03 -22.75 -15.37
CA VAL A 253 -3.69 -21.67 -16.12
C VAL A 253 -3.06 -20.34 -15.73
N ASN A 254 -2.75 -19.51 -16.72
CA ASN A 254 -2.32 -18.15 -16.48
C ASN A 254 -3.55 -17.26 -16.36
N LEU A 255 -3.63 -16.57 -15.23
CA LEU A 255 -4.62 -15.54 -14.99
C LEU A 255 -3.93 -14.18 -15.25
N SER A 256 -4.41 -13.45 -16.24
CA SER A 256 -4.15 -12.02 -16.37
C SER A 256 -5.26 -11.27 -15.64
N GLY A 257 -4.94 -10.22 -14.90
CA GLY A 257 -5.90 -9.42 -14.15
C GLY A 257 -6.86 -8.67 -15.05
#